data_873b895ae3d1d12205a374b1151e9cdd
#
_entry.id   873b895ae3d1d12205a374b1151e9cdd
#
_cell.length_a   1.000
_cell.length_b   1.000
_cell.length_c   1.000
_cell.angle_alpha   90.00
_cell.angle_beta   90.00
_cell.angle_gamma   90.00
#
_symmetry.space_group_name_H-M   'P 1'
#
loop_
_entity.id
_entity.type
_entity.pdbx_description
1 polymer ?
#
loop_
_entity_poly.entity_id
_entity_poly.type
_entity_poly.pdbx_seq_one_letter_code
_entity_poly.pdbx_strand_id
1 'polypeptide(L)'
;MESPSFWNEMVSAKNGESLSEMAENKPIMLVFLRFFGCSFCREAISDIAKNRNIFESKGFKVVFVHMAPDVAVAEKFFKKYKLFPVDHISDPEKRFYKEFGLGRGTPQQLFGLMNWIRGVQAAVVEGHGAELESPELGDGFQMPGVFVLHKGEIIRSFIHSHAHDRPDYEEICQI
;
A
#
# COMPACT_ATOMS: atom_id res chain seq x y z
N MET A 1 0.93 4.69 -24.95
CA MET A 1 1.83 3.53 -24.78
C MET A 1 1.02 2.41 -24.15
N GLU A 2 1.24 1.18 -24.55
CA GLU A 2 0.53 0.07 -23.92
C GLU A 2 1.08 -0.18 -22.51
N SER A 3 0.17 -0.43 -21.56
CA SER A 3 0.55 -0.76 -20.19
C SER A 3 1.28 -2.12 -20.13
N PRO A 4 2.16 -2.32 -19.14
CA PRO A 4 2.77 -3.63 -18.91
C PRO A 4 1.70 -4.73 -18.78
N SER A 5 1.93 -5.87 -19.40
CA SER A 5 0.93 -6.96 -19.46
C SER A 5 0.43 -7.42 -18.08
N PHE A 6 1.27 -7.39 -17.07
CA PHE A 6 0.90 -7.79 -15.70
C PHE A 6 -0.12 -6.83 -15.04
N TRP A 7 -0.29 -5.59 -15.54
CA TRP A 7 -1.33 -4.69 -15.03
C TRP A 7 -2.75 -5.22 -15.29
N ASN A 8 -2.91 -6.05 -16.32
CA ASN A 8 -4.19 -6.72 -16.59
C ASN A 8 -4.53 -7.80 -15.54
N GLU A 9 -3.51 -8.33 -14.87
CA GLU A 9 -3.67 -9.33 -13.81
C GLU A 9 -3.89 -8.69 -12.42
N MET A 10 -3.61 -7.40 -12.28
CA MET A 10 -3.82 -6.62 -11.07
C MET A 10 -5.27 -6.14 -11.01
N VAL A 11 -6.12 -6.95 -10.41
CA VAL A 11 -7.58 -6.76 -10.43
C VAL A 11 -8.09 -6.28 -9.07
N SER A 12 -8.90 -5.23 -9.10
CA SER A 12 -9.53 -4.69 -7.89
C SER A 12 -10.56 -5.64 -7.30
N ALA A 13 -10.44 -5.90 -6.00
CA ALA A 13 -11.43 -6.68 -5.26
C ALA A 13 -12.79 -5.98 -5.11
N LYS A 14 -12.83 -4.66 -5.34
CA LYS A 14 -14.05 -3.86 -5.24
C LYS A 14 -15.03 -4.17 -6.39
N ASN A 15 -14.54 -4.27 -7.62
CA ASN A 15 -15.40 -4.35 -8.81
C ASN A 15 -14.85 -5.22 -9.95
N GLY A 16 -13.68 -5.83 -9.79
CA GLY A 16 -13.06 -6.67 -10.82
C GLY A 16 -12.37 -5.91 -11.96
N GLU A 17 -12.26 -4.58 -11.87
CA GLU A 17 -11.57 -3.76 -12.87
C GLU A 17 -10.05 -3.93 -12.75
N SER A 18 -9.37 -4.10 -13.87
CA SER A 18 -7.91 -4.23 -13.87
C SER A 18 -7.20 -2.89 -13.71
N LEU A 19 -5.96 -2.92 -13.22
CA LEU A 19 -5.14 -1.72 -13.12
C LEU A 19 -4.93 -1.04 -14.48
N SER A 20 -4.80 -1.83 -15.54
CA SER A 20 -4.67 -1.32 -16.89
C SER A 20 -5.89 -0.48 -17.31
N GLU A 21 -7.09 -1.02 -17.10
CA GLU A 21 -8.35 -0.32 -17.40
C GLU A 21 -8.52 0.95 -16.56
N MET A 22 -8.23 0.87 -15.27
CA MET A 22 -8.30 2.03 -14.38
C MET A 22 -7.36 3.15 -14.80
N ALA A 23 -6.11 2.81 -15.15
CA ALA A 23 -5.07 3.78 -15.50
C ALA A 23 -5.29 4.46 -16.87
N GLU A 24 -6.07 3.87 -17.75
CA GLU A 24 -6.46 4.50 -19.01
C GLU A 24 -7.45 5.64 -18.80
N ASN A 25 -8.37 5.47 -17.88
CA ASN A 25 -9.46 6.40 -17.65
C ASN A 25 -9.07 7.56 -16.72
N LYS A 26 -8.23 7.30 -15.72
CA LYS A 26 -7.83 8.30 -14.71
C LYS A 26 -6.39 8.10 -14.28
N PRO A 27 -5.71 9.16 -13.83
CA PRO A 27 -4.46 8.97 -13.12
C PRO A 27 -4.70 8.20 -11.82
N ILE A 28 -3.85 7.22 -11.57
CA ILE A 28 -3.94 6.33 -10.41
C ILE A 28 -2.84 6.67 -9.41
N MET A 29 -3.21 6.86 -8.15
CA MET A 29 -2.28 6.78 -7.04
C MET A 29 -2.28 5.33 -6.54
N LEU A 30 -1.26 4.57 -6.91
CA LEU A 30 -1.10 3.16 -6.54
C LEU A 30 -0.22 3.07 -5.29
N VAL A 31 -0.81 2.63 -4.19
CA VAL A 31 -0.16 2.58 -2.88
C VAL A 31 0.10 1.13 -2.49
N PHE A 32 1.37 0.72 -2.50
CA PHE A 32 1.79 -0.57 -1.98
C PHE A 32 1.95 -0.47 -0.47
N LEU A 33 1.07 -1.13 0.25
CA LEU A 33 1.09 -1.16 1.70
C LEU A 33 2.09 -2.20 2.20
N ARG A 34 2.62 -1.94 3.38
CA ARG A 34 3.33 -2.94 4.15
C ARG A 34 2.34 -3.88 4.84
N PHE A 35 2.80 -4.56 5.77
CA PHE A 35 2.10 -5.44 6.69
C PHE A 35 1.06 -4.67 7.54
N PHE A 36 -0.19 -5.09 7.56
CA PHE A 36 -1.28 -4.40 8.28
C PHE A 36 -1.09 -4.34 9.80
N GLY A 37 -0.29 -5.24 10.37
CA GLY A 37 0.09 -5.19 11.78
C GLY A 37 1.04 -4.05 12.14
N CYS A 38 1.62 -3.37 11.16
CA CYS A 38 2.55 -2.27 11.35
C CYS A 38 1.81 -0.94 11.50
N SER A 39 2.16 -0.14 12.52
CA SER A 39 1.54 1.17 12.71
C SER A 39 1.89 2.17 11.62
N PHE A 40 3.07 2.10 11.01
CA PHE A 40 3.40 2.96 9.87
C PHE A 40 2.52 2.69 8.66
N CYS A 41 2.11 1.44 8.43
CA CYS A 41 1.10 1.12 7.43
C CYS A 41 -0.25 1.77 7.78
N ARG A 42 -0.66 1.68 9.03
CA ARG A 42 -1.91 2.28 9.51
C ARG A 42 -1.89 3.80 9.44
N GLU A 43 -0.76 4.43 9.75
CA GLU A 43 -0.59 5.88 9.58
C GLU A 43 -0.67 6.29 8.12
N ALA A 44 -0.04 5.56 7.20
CA ALA A 44 -0.14 5.80 5.76
C ALA A 44 -1.59 5.71 5.27
N ILE A 45 -2.33 4.69 5.69
CA ILE A 45 -3.76 4.56 5.39
C ILE A 45 -4.55 5.75 5.96
N SER A 46 -4.26 6.15 7.19
CA SER A 46 -4.92 7.31 7.82
C SER A 46 -4.65 8.62 7.08
N ASP A 47 -3.41 8.86 6.67
CA ASP A 47 -3.04 10.05 5.93
C ASP A 47 -3.75 10.12 4.57
N ILE A 48 -3.82 9.00 3.86
CA ILE A 48 -4.53 8.92 2.59
C ILE A 48 -6.03 9.12 2.80
N ALA A 49 -6.60 8.56 3.86
CA ALA A 49 -8.01 8.75 4.19
C ALA A 49 -8.35 10.23 4.41
N LYS A 50 -7.51 10.97 5.13
CA LYS A 50 -7.68 12.40 5.37
C LYS A 50 -7.61 13.25 4.09
N ASN A 51 -6.80 12.83 3.13
CA ASN A 51 -6.53 13.57 1.89
C ASN A 51 -7.29 13.02 0.67
N ARG A 52 -8.09 11.97 0.84
CA ARG A 52 -8.77 11.29 -0.27
C ARG A 52 -9.60 12.24 -1.14
N ASN A 53 -10.35 13.13 -0.52
CA ASN A 53 -11.17 14.10 -1.26
C ASN A 53 -10.32 15.05 -2.11
N ILE A 54 -9.12 15.41 -1.64
CA ILE A 54 -8.16 16.23 -2.39
C ILE A 54 -7.68 15.46 -3.62
N PHE A 55 -7.29 14.20 -3.47
CA PHE A 55 -6.84 13.37 -4.58
C PHE A 55 -7.93 13.19 -5.62
N GLU A 56 -9.13 12.85 -5.18
CA GLU A 56 -10.28 12.66 -6.07
C GLU A 56 -10.71 13.96 -6.77
N SER A 57 -10.61 15.12 -6.10
CA SER A 57 -10.88 16.43 -6.71
C SER A 57 -9.88 16.79 -7.81
N LYS A 58 -8.66 16.27 -7.73
CA LYS A 58 -7.63 16.39 -8.78
C LYS A 58 -7.78 15.33 -9.89
N GLY A 59 -8.80 14.50 -9.84
CA GLY A 59 -9.08 13.44 -10.80
C GLY A 59 -8.36 12.12 -10.57
N PHE A 60 -7.64 11.97 -9.45
CA PHE A 60 -6.95 10.72 -9.11
C PHE A 60 -7.90 9.67 -8.56
N LYS A 61 -7.60 8.42 -8.87
CA LYS A 61 -8.17 7.26 -8.22
C LYS A 61 -7.12 6.63 -7.30
N VAL A 62 -7.45 6.38 -6.06
CA VAL A 62 -6.56 5.70 -5.12
C VAL A 62 -6.78 4.19 -5.19
N VAL A 63 -5.71 3.45 -5.38
CA VAL A 63 -5.71 1.98 -5.41
C VAL A 63 -4.65 1.46 -4.45
N PHE A 64 -5.03 0.58 -3.55
CA PHE A 64 -4.11 -0.06 -2.61
C PHE A 64 -3.69 -1.44 -3.11
N VAL A 65 -2.44 -1.81 -2.88
CA VAL A 65 -1.94 -3.17 -3.01
C VAL A 65 -1.50 -3.65 -1.64
N HIS A 66 -1.94 -4.82 -1.24
CA HIS A 66 -1.65 -5.42 0.06
C HIS A 66 -1.34 -6.91 -0.06
N MET A 67 -0.82 -7.49 1.01
CA MET A 67 -0.39 -8.88 1.03
C MET A 67 -1.39 -9.83 1.73
N ALA A 68 -2.48 -9.30 2.29
CA ALA A 68 -3.48 -10.15 2.94
C ALA A 68 -4.22 -11.01 1.88
N PRO A 69 -4.18 -12.34 1.99
CA PRO A 69 -4.86 -13.22 1.05
C PRO A 69 -6.38 -13.16 1.17
N ASP A 70 -6.88 -12.89 2.36
CA ASP A 70 -8.30 -12.68 2.61
C ASP A 70 -8.68 -11.21 2.42
N VAL A 71 -9.49 -10.94 1.43
CA VAL A 71 -10.00 -9.60 1.11
C VAL A 71 -10.76 -8.98 2.29
N ALA A 72 -11.50 -9.79 3.05
CA ALA A 72 -12.25 -9.32 4.22
C ALA A 72 -11.35 -8.74 5.31
N VAL A 73 -10.14 -9.27 5.48
CA VAL A 73 -9.14 -8.75 6.42
C VAL A 73 -8.71 -7.34 6.01
N ALA A 74 -8.37 -7.14 4.75
CA ALA A 74 -8.01 -5.83 4.23
C ALA A 74 -9.16 -4.82 4.35
N GLU A 75 -10.36 -5.20 3.97
CA GLU A 75 -11.54 -4.35 4.05
C GLU A 75 -11.87 -3.91 5.48
N LYS A 76 -11.60 -4.75 6.47
CA LYS A 76 -11.75 -4.39 7.88
C LYS A 76 -10.87 -3.19 8.26
N PHE A 77 -9.62 -3.16 7.79
CA PHE A 77 -8.73 -2.01 7.99
C PHE A 77 -9.21 -0.78 7.23
N PHE A 78 -9.62 -0.92 5.98
CA PHE A 78 -10.15 0.21 5.20
C PHE A 78 -11.42 0.79 5.81
N LYS A 79 -12.33 -0.03 6.31
CA LYS A 79 -13.53 0.42 7.05
C LYS A 79 -13.15 1.19 8.32
N LYS A 80 -12.18 0.71 9.07
CA LYS A 80 -11.71 1.36 10.30
C LYS A 80 -11.22 2.80 10.05
N TYR A 81 -10.57 3.04 8.92
CA TYR A 81 -10.05 4.35 8.54
C TYR A 81 -10.97 5.14 7.60
N LYS A 82 -12.21 4.69 7.42
CA LYS A 82 -13.24 5.32 6.55
C LYS A 82 -12.83 5.43 5.08
N LEU A 83 -12.05 4.49 4.60
CA LEU A 83 -11.65 4.37 3.19
C LEU A 83 -12.54 3.42 2.39
N PHE A 84 -13.30 2.56 3.04
CA PHE A 84 -14.19 1.62 2.35
C PHE A 84 -15.47 2.33 1.84
N PRO A 85 -15.92 2.10 0.59
CA PRO A 85 -15.28 1.25 -0.40
C PRO A 85 -14.08 1.94 -1.08
N VAL A 86 -13.06 1.16 -1.41
CA VAL A 86 -11.87 1.61 -2.11
C VAL A 86 -11.34 0.49 -3.00
N ASP A 87 -10.74 0.85 -4.13
CA ASP A 87 -10.08 -0.13 -4.99
C ASP A 87 -8.84 -0.70 -4.29
N HIS A 88 -8.75 -2.02 -4.21
CA HIS A 88 -7.60 -2.69 -3.65
C HIS A 88 -7.33 -4.04 -4.29
N ILE A 89 -6.06 -4.42 -4.30
CA ILE A 89 -5.53 -5.60 -4.99
C ILE A 89 -4.78 -6.45 -3.97
N SER A 90 -5.14 -7.73 -3.87
CA SER A 90 -4.44 -8.68 -3.01
C SER A 90 -3.25 -9.29 -3.74
N ASP A 91 -2.07 -9.27 -3.12
CA ASP A 91 -0.83 -9.84 -3.65
C ASP A 91 -0.05 -10.57 -2.54
N PRO A 92 -0.59 -11.70 -2.04
CA PRO A 92 0.03 -12.44 -0.94
C PRO A 92 1.40 -13.04 -1.31
N GLU A 93 1.63 -13.32 -2.57
CA GLU A 93 2.90 -13.84 -3.09
C GLU A 93 3.93 -12.76 -3.39
N LYS A 94 3.55 -11.49 -3.25
CA LYS A 94 4.40 -10.31 -3.49
C LYS A 94 4.95 -10.22 -4.93
N ARG A 95 4.22 -10.79 -5.88
CA ARG A 95 4.59 -10.77 -7.30
C ARG A 95 4.59 -9.35 -7.85
N PHE A 96 3.53 -8.58 -7.59
CA PHE A 96 3.39 -7.22 -8.07
C PHE A 96 4.34 -6.26 -7.35
N TYR A 97 4.60 -6.49 -6.06
CA TYR A 97 5.66 -5.77 -5.34
C TYR A 97 7.00 -5.89 -6.09
N LYS A 98 7.36 -7.10 -6.47
CA LYS A 98 8.60 -7.36 -7.21
C LYS A 98 8.61 -6.72 -8.59
N GLU A 99 7.51 -6.78 -9.33
CA GLU A 99 7.38 -6.16 -10.66
C GLU A 99 7.53 -4.63 -10.61
N PHE A 100 7.11 -4.00 -9.52
CA PHE A 100 7.29 -2.58 -9.26
C PHE A 100 8.65 -2.25 -8.59
N GLY A 101 9.54 -3.21 -8.46
CA GLY A 101 10.87 -3.01 -7.89
C GLY A 101 10.93 -2.86 -6.37
N LEU A 102 9.89 -3.31 -5.66
CA LEU A 102 9.80 -3.27 -4.21
C LEU A 102 10.30 -4.57 -3.60
N GLY A 103 11.41 -4.50 -2.86
CA GLY A 103 12.02 -5.66 -2.20
C GLY A 103 11.76 -5.72 -0.71
N ARG A 104 12.37 -6.69 -0.05
CA ARG A 104 12.39 -6.79 1.42
C ARG A 104 13.41 -5.80 1.99
N GLY A 105 13.06 -5.16 3.10
CA GLY A 105 13.93 -4.24 3.80
C GLY A 105 15.13 -4.93 4.46
N THR A 106 16.24 -4.21 4.55
CA THR A 106 17.40 -4.63 5.33
C THR A 106 17.17 -4.37 6.82
N PRO A 107 17.94 -5.02 7.74
CA PRO A 107 17.87 -4.72 9.17
C PRO A 107 18.05 -3.23 9.49
N GLN A 108 18.89 -2.52 8.74
CA GLN A 108 19.11 -1.08 8.93
C GLN A 108 17.87 -0.24 8.57
N GLN A 109 17.21 -0.58 7.47
CA GLN A 109 15.98 0.09 7.02
C GLN A 109 14.82 -0.13 7.99
N LEU A 110 14.82 -1.25 8.70
CA LEU A 110 13.76 -1.68 9.62
C LEU A 110 14.10 -1.41 11.10
N PHE A 111 15.34 -1.02 11.41
CA PHE A 111 15.83 -0.94 12.79
C PHE A 111 14.96 -0.04 13.68
N GLY A 112 14.64 1.17 13.24
CA GLY A 112 13.78 2.08 13.99
C GLY A 112 12.35 1.53 14.16
N LEU A 113 11.84 0.87 13.13
CA LEU A 113 10.55 0.21 13.13
C LEU A 113 10.50 -0.96 14.12
N MET A 114 11.55 -1.80 14.14
CA MET A 114 11.64 -2.95 15.04
C MET A 114 11.62 -2.53 16.51
N ASN A 115 12.40 -1.49 16.85
CA ASN A 115 12.42 -0.96 18.20
C ASN A 115 11.07 -0.35 18.61
N TRP A 116 10.42 0.32 17.68
CA TRP A 116 9.12 0.93 17.92
C TRP A 116 8.02 -0.13 18.07
N ILE A 117 7.99 -1.15 17.22
CA ILE A 117 7.05 -2.28 17.33
C ILE A 117 7.23 -2.98 18.66
N ARG A 118 8.46 -3.26 19.09
CA ARG A 118 8.75 -3.87 20.39
C ARG A 118 8.31 -2.98 21.54
N GLY A 119 8.52 -1.67 21.46
CA GLY A 119 8.09 -0.71 22.46
C GLY A 119 6.57 -0.64 22.60
N VAL A 120 5.85 -0.59 21.49
CA VAL A 120 4.37 -0.57 21.48
C VAL A 120 3.80 -1.90 21.95
N GLN A 121 4.42 -3.01 21.61
CA GLN A 121 3.98 -4.32 22.05
C GLN A 121 4.16 -4.52 23.55
N ALA A 122 5.27 -4.07 24.11
CA ALA A 122 5.46 -4.09 25.55
C ALA A 122 4.43 -3.24 26.29
N ALA A 123 3.91 -2.19 25.63
CA ALA A 123 2.93 -1.28 26.21
C ALA A 123 1.46 -1.71 26.01
N VAL A 124 1.14 -2.43 24.93
CA VAL A 124 -0.25 -2.68 24.52
C VAL A 124 -0.66 -4.15 24.64
N VAL A 125 0.29 -5.08 24.58
CA VAL A 125 0.00 -6.51 24.55
C VAL A 125 0.92 -7.25 25.52
N GLU A 126 0.50 -7.37 26.75
CA GLU A 126 1.12 -8.29 27.69
C GLU A 126 1.05 -9.72 27.12
N GLY A 127 2.17 -10.23 26.60
CA GLY A 127 2.39 -11.64 26.35
C GLY A 127 2.27 -12.13 24.90
N HIS A 128 2.01 -11.28 23.93
CA HIS A 128 1.98 -11.69 22.53
C HIS A 128 3.08 -10.95 21.76
N GLY A 129 4.15 -11.65 21.38
CA GLY A 129 5.18 -11.12 20.50
C GLY A 129 4.58 -10.65 19.17
N ALA A 130 5.07 -9.52 18.57
CA ALA A 130 4.67 -9.18 17.22
C ALA A 130 5.24 -10.22 16.29
N GLU A 131 4.37 -10.94 15.68
CA GLU A 131 4.71 -11.69 14.51
C GLU A 131 4.97 -10.68 13.39
N LEU A 132 6.23 -10.56 12.97
CA LEU A 132 6.62 -9.73 11.82
C LEU A 132 6.15 -10.34 10.50
N GLU A 133 5.74 -11.59 10.54
CA GLU A 133 5.13 -12.30 9.43
C GLU A 133 3.86 -12.98 9.93
N SER A 134 2.79 -12.81 9.20
CA SER A 134 1.53 -13.48 9.46
C SER A 134 0.91 -13.92 8.14
N PRO A 135 0.44 -15.16 8.01
CA PRO A 135 -0.28 -15.61 6.81
C PRO A 135 -1.50 -14.75 6.48
N GLU A 136 -2.10 -14.12 7.49
CA GLU A 136 -3.30 -13.28 7.33
C GLU A 136 -2.96 -11.84 6.95
N LEU A 137 -1.84 -11.31 7.42
CA LEU A 137 -1.50 -9.89 7.32
C LEU A 137 -0.36 -9.60 6.33
N GLY A 138 0.52 -10.56 6.10
CA GLY A 138 1.62 -10.46 5.15
C GLY A 138 3.01 -10.45 5.78
N ASP A 139 4.00 -9.98 5.02
CA ASP A 139 5.41 -9.96 5.38
C ASP A 139 5.81 -8.58 5.93
N GLY A 140 6.17 -8.52 7.20
CA GLY A 140 6.60 -7.30 7.88
C GLY A 140 7.95 -6.73 7.38
N PHE A 141 8.70 -7.48 6.59
CA PHE A 141 9.96 -7.04 5.97
C PHE A 141 9.77 -6.45 4.58
N GLN A 142 8.59 -6.61 3.97
CA GLN A 142 8.30 -6.03 2.66
C GLN A 142 8.29 -4.50 2.73
N MET A 143 9.04 -3.85 1.85
CA MET A 143 9.08 -2.39 1.75
C MET A 143 7.89 -1.87 0.93
N PRO A 144 7.33 -0.72 1.33
CA PRO A 144 6.23 -0.09 0.62
C PRO A 144 6.70 0.85 -0.48
N GLY A 145 5.76 1.33 -1.28
CA GLY A 145 6.01 2.36 -2.29
C GLY A 145 4.72 3.00 -2.77
N VAL A 146 4.83 4.17 -3.38
CA VAL A 146 3.72 4.88 -4.00
C VAL A 146 4.09 5.22 -5.43
N PHE A 147 3.17 4.93 -6.35
CA PHE A 147 3.36 5.17 -7.78
C PHE A 147 2.19 5.96 -8.33
N VAL A 148 2.47 6.90 -9.22
CA VAL A 148 1.45 7.58 -10.01
C VAL A 148 1.48 7.01 -11.42
N LEU A 149 0.35 6.48 -11.86
CA LEU A 149 0.18 5.81 -13.14
C LEU A 149 -0.83 6.58 -13.99
N HIS A 150 -0.57 6.68 -15.27
CA HIS A 150 -1.55 7.22 -16.23
C HIS A 150 -1.23 6.73 -17.64
N LYS A 151 -2.27 6.31 -18.38
CA LYS A 151 -2.19 5.91 -19.79
C LYS A 151 -1.06 4.90 -20.08
N GLY A 152 -0.96 3.87 -19.22
CA GLY A 152 0.01 2.78 -19.39
C GLY A 152 1.43 3.09 -18.90
N GLU A 153 1.67 4.25 -18.31
CA GLU A 153 2.99 4.68 -17.85
C GLU A 153 3.03 4.96 -16.34
N ILE A 154 4.20 4.72 -15.74
CA ILE A 154 4.53 5.21 -14.40
C ILE A 154 5.07 6.62 -14.54
N ILE A 155 4.29 7.62 -14.09
CA ILE A 155 4.66 9.04 -14.22
C ILE A 155 5.55 9.49 -13.07
N ARG A 156 5.28 9.01 -11.86
CA ARG A 156 6.04 9.31 -10.65
C ARG A 156 6.14 8.09 -9.77
N SER A 157 7.18 8.04 -8.96
CA SER A 157 7.36 6.97 -7.97
C SER A 157 7.99 7.52 -6.70
N PHE A 158 7.57 6.98 -5.57
CA PHE A 158 8.20 7.17 -4.29
C PHE A 158 8.48 5.79 -3.68
N ILE A 159 9.73 5.37 -3.72
CA ILE A 159 10.17 4.10 -3.14
C ILE A 159 10.79 4.41 -1.78
N HIS A 160 10.26 3.80 -0.74
CA HIS A 160 10.70 4.05 0.62
C HIS A 160 12.13 3.53 0.84
N SER A 161 13.02 4.40 1.32
CA SER A 161 14.37 4.03 1.77
C SER A 161 14.32 3.43 3.17
N HIS A 162 13.39 3.89 4.00
CA HIS A 162 13.12 3.41 5.35
C HIS A 162 11.62 3.17 5.54
N ALA A 163 11.27 2.28 6.45
CA ALA A 163 9.87 1.91 6.67
C ALA A 163 8.98 3.08 7.15
N HIS A 164 9.57 4.08 7.79
CA HIS A 164 8.87 5.26 8.30
C HIS A 164 8.81 6.43 7.32
N ASP A 165 9.44 6.31 6.13
CA ASP A 165 9.39 7.35 5.11
C ASP A 165 7.95 7.58 4.64
N ARG A 166 7.67 8.82 4.25
CA ARG A 166 6.38 9.22 3.68
C ARG A 166 6.58 10.12 2.49
N PRO A 167 5.80 9.92 1.42
CA PRO A 167 5.80 10.86 0.31
C PRO A 167 5.07 12.16 0.72
N ASP A 168 5.44 13.25 0.08
CA ASP A 168 4.56 14.41 0.01
C ASP A 168 3.45 14.10 -1.00
N TYR A 169 2.27 13.79 -0.50
CA TYR A 169 1.14 13.40 -1.33
C TYR A 169 0.63 14.52 -2.23
N GLU A 170 0.80 15.77 -1.84
CA GLU A 170 0.44 16.90 -2.70
C GLU A 170 1.41 17.03 -3.87
N GLU A 171 2.71 16.88 -3.61
CA GLU A 171 3.75 16.92 -4.65
C GLU A 171 3.60 15.76 -5.63
N ILE A 172 3.38 14.54 -5.15
CA ILE A 172 3.29 13.35 -6.01
C ILE A 172 2.07 13.40 -6.94
N CYS A 173 1.03 14.14 -6.58
CA CYS A 173 -0.17 14.34 -7.39
C CYS A 173 -0.11 15.54 -8.34
N GLN A 174 1.03 16.18 -8.48
CA GLN A 174 1.23 17.24 -9.48
C GLN A 174 1.65 16.63 -10.82
N ILE A 175 0.71 16.55 -11.76
CA ILE A 175 0.92 16.07 -13.13
C ILE A 175 0.38 17.06 -14.14
#